data_ed4d40fa999d475c41e39d2b86422c5e
#
_entry.id   ed4d40fa999d475c41e39d2b86422c5e
#
_cell.length_a   1.000
_cell.length_b   1.000
_cell.length_c   1.000
_cell.angle_alpha   90.00
_cell.angle_beta   90.00
_cell.angle_gamma   90.00
#
_symmetry.space_group_name_H-M   'P 1'
#
loop_
_entity.id
_entity.type
_entity.pdbx_description
1 polymer ?
#
loop_
_entity_poly.entity_id
_entity_poly.type
_entity_poly.pdbx_seq_one_letter_code
_entity_poly.pdbx_strand_id
1 'polypeptide(L)'
;DSAWVDNRMIHTRWIGGSDEMISHYNVYRRRPGAAWTLLRVADGDSVRAHGYALQIDDAPPAPLGARYEYAVETISLWDISSGLSPAFSGRVNYDKVLPLTPTLFADYDVPSGEVKLAWEMDDKDAGGAEYYYCVYRRRKGQETFRFITDVPQGVHTYTGDLLQPGEWAEYYLTVRFRDGRQGQVSKRVTVAA
;
A
#
# COMPACT_ATOMS: atom_id res chain seq x y z
N ASP A 1 -13.15 4.19 6.90
CA ASP A 1 -11.97 4.11 7.75
C ASP A 1 -10.94 3.21 7.12
N SER A 2 -9.68 3.58 7.17
CA SER A 2 -8.60 2.86 6.49
C SER A 2 -7.27 3.05 7.21
N ALA A 3 -6.37 2.10 7.01
CA ALA A 3 -4.97 2.21 7.39
C ALA A 3 -4.09 1.70 6.25
N TRP A 4 -3.00 2.40 5.98
CA TRP A 4 -1.99 2.00 5.02
C TRP A 4 -0.60 2.32 5.56
N VAL A 5 0.42 1.78 4.95
CA VAL A 5 1.80 1.88 5.46
C VAL A 5 2.72 2.37 4.35
N ASP A 6 3.58 3.31 4.69
CA ASP A 6 4.62 3.86 3.84
C ASP A 6 5.80 4.31 4.72
N ASN A 7 7.04 4.04 4.28
CA ASN A 7 8.29 4.50 4.91
C ASN A 7 8.32 4.36 6.44
N ARG A 8 7.97 3.19 7.02
CA ARG A 8 7.81 2.93 8.46
C ARG A 8 6.65 3.65 9.12
N MET A 9 5.97 4.49 8.41
CA MET A 9 4.85 5.26 8.91
C MET A 9 3.57 4.49 8.67
N ILE A 10 2.76 4.31 9.70
CA ILE A 10 1.42 3.77 9.60
C ILE A 10 0.48 4.96 9.53
N HIS A 11 -0.15 5.13 8.39
CA HIS A 11 -1.17 6.15 8.20
C HIS A 11 -2.52 5.57 8.54
N THR A 12 -3.28 6.29 9.33
CA THR A 12 -4.65 5.90 9.67
C THR A 12 -5.59 7.05 9.35
N ARG A 13 -6.77 6.71 8.86
CA ARG A 13 -7.80 7.69 8.54
C ARG A 13 -9.14 7.23 9.06
N TRP A 14 -9.80 8.11 9.80
CA TRP A 14 -11.18 7.97 10.24
C TRP A 14 -12.02 9.09 9.67
N ILE A 15 -13.30 8.80 9.48
CA ILE A 15 -14.30 9.82 9.19
C ILE A 15 -15.11 10.00 10.47
N GLY A 16 -15.00 11.18 11.06
CA GLY A 16 -15.76 11.58 12.25
C GLY A 16 -17.23 11.79 11.94
N GLY A 17 -18.04 11.77 12.97
CA GLY A 17 -19.43 12.18 12.87
C GLY A 17 -19.56 13.68 12.59
N SER A 18 -20.67 14.09 11.97
CA SER A 18 -21.01 15.50 11.70
C SER A 18 -21.55 16.24 12.94
N ASP A 19 -21.39 15.70 14.14
CA ASP A 19 -21.91 16.28 15.36
C ASP A 19 -21.04 17.47 15.82
N GLU A 20 -21.65 18.63 15.92
CA GLU A 20 -21.01 19.86 16.41
C GLU A 20 -20.68 19.80 17.91
N MET A 21 -21.19 18.81 18.61
CA MET A 21 -21.00 18.64 20.07
C MET A 21 -19.75 17.84 20.43
N ILE A 22 -18.87 17.57 19.45
CA ILE A 22 -17.61 16.87 19.69
C ILE A 22 -16.52 17.87 20.10
N SER A 23 -15.95 17.65 21.30
CA SER A 23 -14.83 18.40 21.82
C SER A 23 -13.54 17.97 21.16
N HIS A 24 -13.23 16.67 21.23
CA HIS A 24 -11.99 16.12 20.70
C HIS A 24 -12.08 14.62 20.43
N TYR A 25 -11.07 14.10 19.74
CA TYR A 25 -10.88 12.69 19.47
C TYR A 25 -9.61 12.20 20.14
N ASN A 26 -9.72 11.13 20.91
CA ASN A 26 -8.59 10.40 21.45
C ASN A 26 -8.23 9.25 20.51
N VAL A 27 -7.00 9.25 20.00
CA VAL A 27 -6.49 8.18 19.15
C VAL A 27 -5.57 7.29 19.96
N TYR A 28 -5.84 6.00 19.94
CA TYR A 28 -5.12 5.00 20.71
C TYR A 28 -4.38 4.03 19.80
N ARG A 29 -3.27 3.52 20.32
CA ARG A 29 -2.47 2.50 19.69
C ARG A 29 -2.18 1.39 20.68
N ARG A 30 -2.08 0.13 20.19
CA ARG A 30 -1.55 -0.99 20.95
C ARG A 30 -0.87 -2.02 20.04
N ARG A 31 -0.07 -2.91 20.64
CA ARG A 31 0.23 -4.20 20.02
C ARG A 31 -0.96 -5.14 20.21
N PRO A 32 -1.20 -6.12 19.31
CA PRO A 32 -2.26 -7.09 19.48
C PRO A 32 -2.18 -7.77 20.86
N GLY A 33 -3.29 -7.74 21.59
CA GLY A 33 -3.39 -8.28 22.95
C GLY A 33 -2.83 -7.41 24.09
N ALA A 34 -2.20 -6.27 23.79
CA ALA A 34 -1.73 -5.33 24.81
C ALA A 34 -2.81 -4.30 25.19
N ALA A 35 -2.57 -3.59 26.29
CA ALA A 35 -3.41 -2.45 26.68
C ALA A 35 -3.31 -1.31 25.66
N TRP A 36 -4.39 -0.55 25.52
CA TRP A 36 -4.43 0.66 24.71
C TRP A 36 -3.59 1.76 25.31
N THR A 37 -2.81 2.44 24.50
CA THR A 37 -2.02 3.61 24.86
C THR A 37 -2.50 4.80 24.05
N LEU A 38 -2.77 5.94 24.72
CA LEU A 38 -3.13 7.17 24.05
C LEU A 38 -1.96 7.63 23.18
N LEU A 39 -2.20 7.78 21.90
CA LEU A 39 -1.21 8.22 20.91
C LEU A 39 -1.31 9.71 20.65
N ARG A 40 -2.54 10.21 20.49
CA ARG A 40 -2.78 11.62 20.15
C ARG A 40 -4.20 12.04 20.55
N VAL A 41 -4.32 13.32 20.87
CA VAL A 41 -5.59 14.02 20.99
C VAL A 41 -5.75 14.95 19.79
N ALA A 42 -6.86 14.88 19.08
CA ALA A 42 -7.18 15.74 17.94
C ALA A 42 -8.41 16.60 18.28
N ASP A 43 -8.25 17.89 18.09
CA ASP A 43 -9.31 18.87 18.37
C ASP A 43 -10.50 18.71 17.40
N GLY A 44 -11.73 18.79 17.93
CA GLY A 44 -12.96 18.58 17.18
C GLY A 44 -13.20 19.64 16.09
N ASP A 45 -12.86 20.90 16.36
CA ASP A 45 -13.01 22.00 15.40
C ASP A 45 -12.02 21.83 14.25
N SER A 46 -10.78 21.42 14.55
CA SER A 46 -9.77 21.10 13.54
C SER A 46 -10.21 19.97 12.62
N VAL A 47 -10.79 18.91 13.16
CA VAL A 47 -11.31 17.79 12.37
C VAL A 47 -12.50 18.22 11.48
N ARG A 48 -13.39 19.06 11.98
CA ARG A 48 -14.49 19.65 11.21
C ARG A 48 -13.99 20.49 10.04
N ALA A 49 -12.99 21.34 10.28
CA ALA A 49 -12.39 22.19 9.25
C ALA A 49 -11.76 21.39 8.11
N HIS A 50 -11.36 20.14 8.35
CA HIS A 50 -10.83 19.23 7.35
C HIS A 50 -11.85 18.22 6.81
N GLY A 51 -13.13 18.58 6.80
CA GLY A 51 -14.21 17.76 6.25
C GLY A 51 -14.51 16.49 7.06
N TYR A 52 -14.37 16.58 8.37
CA TYR A 52 -14.57 15.49 9.34
C TYR A 52 -13.59 14.32 9.18
N ALA A 53 -12.51 14.50 8.45
CA ALA A 53 -11.47 13.48 8.33
C ALA A 53 -10.38 13.70 9.37
N LEU A 54 -10.12 12.68 10.18
CA LEU A 54 -8.98 12.60 11.09
C LEU A 54 -7.93 11.68 10.48
N GLN A 55 -6.76 12.23 10.14
CA GLN A 55 -5.62 11.46 9.69
C GLN A 55 -4.51 11.52 10.74
N ILE A 56 -3.95 10.38 11.06
CA ILE A 56 -2.83 10.24 11.99
C ILE A 56 -1.74 9.43 11.29
N ASP A 57 -0.55 10.01 11.29
CA ASP A 57 0.68 9.40 10.81
C ASP A 57 1.49 8.96 12.03
N ASP A 58 1.71 7.67 12.17
CA ASP A 58 2.41 7.08 13.31
C ASP A 58 3.65 6.31 12.85
N ALA A 59 4.80 6.65 13.44
CA ALA A 59 6.07 5.95 13.26
C ALA A 59 6.44 5.19 14.55
N PRO A 60 5.82 4.05 14.84
CA PRO A 60 6.05 3.37 16.09
C PRO A 60 7.51 2.87 16.21
N PRO A 61 8.14 3.02 17.39
CA PRO A 61 9.49 2.54 17.64
C PRO A 61 9.48 1.01 17.78
N ALA A 62 9.39 0.31 16.69
CA ALA A 62 9.26 -1.14 16.69
C ALA A 62 10.08 -1.78 15.57
N PRO A 63 10.45 -3.06 15.73
CA PRO A 63 11.07 -3.80 14.65
C PRO A 63 10.11 -3.87 13.45
N LEU A 64 10.71 -3.92 12.27
CA LEU A 64 10.00 -4.05 11.02
C LEU A 64 9.10 -5.31 11.04
N GLY A 65 7.93 -5.20 10.44
CA GLY A 65 6.92 -6.26 10.44
C GLY A 65 6.06 -6.30 11.72
N ALA A 66 6.34 -5.49 12.74
CA ALA A 66 5.52 -5.40 13.94
C ALA A 66 4.12 -4.90 13.60
N ARG A 67 3.11 -5.59 14.14
CA ARG A 67 1.71 -5.25 13.97
C ARG A 67 1.24 -4.34 15.08
N TYR A 68 0.48 -3.31 14.71
CA TYR A 68 -0.20 -2.42 15.63
C TYR A 68 -1.68 -2.35 15.30
N GLU A 69 -2.46 -2.09 16.32
CA GLU A 69 -3.90 -1.82 16.24
C GLU A 69 -4.15 -0.37 16.67
N TYR A 70 -5.06 0.28 15.99
CA TYR A 70 -5.47 1.66 16.21
C TYR A 70 -6.97 1.71 16.44
N ALA A 71 -7.39 2.56 17.36
CA ALA A 71 -8.79 2.87 17.61
C ALA A 71 -8.94 4.34 17.97
N VAL A 72 -10.13 4.88 17.76
CA VAL A 72 -10.48 6.24 18.11
C VAL A 72 -11.66 6.24 19.07
N GLU A 73 -11.64 7.16 20.00
CA GLU A 73 -12.71 7.50 20.92
C GLU A 73 -13.10 8.96 20.70
N THR A 74 -14.37 9.24 20.63
CA THR A 74 -14.92 10.59 20.50
C THR A 74 -15.33 11.08 21.87
N ILE A 75 -14.91 12.29 22.24
CA ILE A 75 -15.32 12.95 23.48
C ILE A 75 -16.18 14.16 23.17
N SER A 76 -17.37 14.22 23.77
CA SER A 76 -18.29 15.33 23.61
C SER A 76 -17.86 16.57 24.43
N LEU A 77 -18.52 17.70 24.20
CA LEU A 77 -18.35 18.93 25.00
C LEU A 77 -18.71 18.76 26.48
N TRP A 78 -19.39 17.67 26.84
CA TRP A 78 -19.76 17.33 28.23
C TRP A 78 -18.92 16.18 28.78
N ASP A 79 -17.73 15.92 28.19
CA ASP A 79 -16.81 14.84 28.60
C ASP A 79 -17.43 13.43 28.53
N ILE A 80 -18.43 13.24 27.66
CA ILE A 80 -19.04 11.92 27.42
C ILE A 80 -18.26 11.19 26.32
N SER A 81 -17.78 9.99 26.65
CA SER A 81 -17.08 9.11 25.71
C SER A 81 -18.03 8.28 24.85
N SER A 82 -17.70 8.13 23.57
CA SER A 82 -18.37 7.19 22.68
C SER A 82 -17.97 5.73 22.92
N GLY A 83 -16.94 5.49 23.74
CA GLY A 83 -16.18 4.24 23.71
C GLY A 83 -15.28 4.12 22.48
N LEU A 84 -14.44 3.09 22.47
CA LEU A 84 -13.50 2.86 21.36
C LEU A 84 -14.21 2.39 20.09
N SER A 85 -13.78 2.91 18.96
CA SER A 85 -14.19 2.39 17.64
C SER A 85 -13.68 0.96 17.42
N PRO A 86 -14.19 0.23 16.42
CA PRO A 86 -13.54 -0.97 15.92
C PRO A 86 -12.07 -0.70 15.61
N ALA A 87 -11.20 -1.68 15.92
CA ALA A 87 -9.77 -1.53 15.73
C ALA A 87 -9.36 -1.79 14.29
N PHE A 88 -8.44 -0.97 13.78
CA PHE A 88 -7.74 -1.20 12.52
C PHE A 88 -6.34 -1.71 12.79
N SER A 89 -5.83 -2.57 11.91
CA SER A 89 -4.47 -3.09 12.00
C SER A 89 -3.58 -2.48 10.94
N GLY A 90 -2.40 -2.00 11.36
CA GLY A 90 -1.28 -1.67 10.49
C GLY A 90 -0.05 -2.49 10.87
N ARG A 91 0.81 -2.73 9.89
CA ARG A 91 2.10 -3.40 10.12
C ARG A 91 3.21 -2.44 9.72
N VAL A 92 4.22 -2.28 10.58
CA VAL A 92 5.40 -1.46 10.25
C VAL A 92 6.09 -2.08 9.05
N ASN A 93 6.19 -1.33 7.97
CA ASN A 93 6.81 -1.80 6.74
C ASN A 93 8.34 -1.66 6.80
N TYR A 94 9.03 -2.35 5.88
CA TYR A 94 10.48 -2.25 5.80
C TYR A 94 10.91 -0.93 5.18
N ASP A 95 11.86 -0.25 5.80
CA ASP A 95 12.49 0.96 5.24
C ASP A 95 13.34 0.66 4.02
N LYS A 96 13.91 -0.52 3.99
CA LYS A 96 14.87 -0.89 2.99
C LYS A 96 14.15 -1.61 1.87
N VAL A 97 14.07 -0.93 0.75
CA VAL A 97 13.81 -1.57 -0.53
C VAL A 97 15.02 -2.45 -0.81
N LEU A 98 14.81 -3.75 -0.92
CA LEU A 98 15.90 -4.68 -1.22
C LEU A 98 16.46 -4.42 -2.62
N PRO A 99 17.75 -4.66 -2.87
CA PRO A 99 18.38 -4.41 -4.18
C PRO A 99 18.00 -5.47 -5.22
N LEU A 100 16.75 -5.92 -5.19
CA LEU A 100 16.17 -6.87 -6.13
C LEU A 100 15.40 -6.09 -7.19
N THR A 101 16.02 -5.94 -8.36
CA THR A 101 15.46 -5.18 -9.46
C THR A 101 15.29 -6.08 -10.68
N PRO A 102 14.04 -6.41 -11.07
CA PRO A 102 13.82 -7.13 -12.31
C PRO A 102 14.26 -6.29 -13.52
N THR A 103 14.96 -6.91 -14.44
CA THR A 103 15.19 -6.32 -15.78
C THR A 103 14.07 -6.80 -16.69
N LEU A 104 13.17 -5.91 -17.04
CA LEU A 104 11.96 -6.20 -17.79
C LEU A 104 12.20 -6.00 -19.30
N PHE A 105 11.74 -6.96 -20.09
CA PHE A 105 11.67 -6.95 -21.54
C PHE A 105 10.22 -7.09 -21.99
N ALA A 106 9.88 -6.52 -23.12
CA ALA A 106 8.56 -6.67 -23.71
C ALA A 106 8.68 -6.89 -25.21
N ASP A 107 7.85 -7.76 -25.73
CA ASP A 107 7.70 -8.04 -27.14
C ASP A 107 6.23 -8.01 -27.56
N TYR A 108 5.97 -7.72 -28.82
CA TYR A 108 4.64 -7.65 -29.40
C TYR A 108 4.52 -8.61 -30.58
N ASP A 109 3.65 -9.57 -30.44
CA ASP A 109 3.34 -10.54 -31.50
C ASP A 109 2.30 -9.95 -32.46
N VAL A 110 2.75 -9.40 -33.58
CA VAL A 110 1.91 -8.73 -34.56
C VAL A 110 0.74 -9.60 -35.05
N PRO A 111 0.92 -10.90 -35.37
CA PRO A 111 -0.17 -11.74 -35.83
C PRO A 111 -1.30 -11.93 -34.81
N SER A 112 -0.99 -12.09 -33.55
CA SER A 112 -1.99 -12.31 -32.50
C SER A 112 -2.43 -11.04 -31.79
N GLY A 113 -1.65 -9.96 -31.89
CA GLY A 113 -1.85 -8.73 -31.11
C GLY A 113 -1.46 -8.87 -29.64
N GLU A 114 -0.78 -9.95 -29.27
CA GLU A 114 -0.46 -10.28 -27.89
C GLU A 114 0.84 -9.63 -27.42
N VAL A 115 0.81 -9.09 -26.21
CA VAL A 115 2.00 -8.59 -25.51
C VAL A 115 2.62 -9.72 -24.70
N LYS A 116 3.92 -9.92 -24.88
CA LYS A 116 4.74 -10.89 -24.15
C LYS A 116 5.73 -10.12 -23.29
N LEU A 117 5.66 -10.29 -21.98
CA LEU A 117 6.65 -9.78 -21.04
C LEU A 117 7.57 -10.91 -20.63
N ALA A 118 8.86 -10.60 -20.51
CA ALA A 118 9.87 -11.48 -19.94
C ALA A 118 10.77 -10.67 -19.03
N TRP A 119 11.37 -11.29 -18.01
CA TRP A 119 12.28 -10.59 -17.12
C TRP A 119 13.36 -11.50 -16.56
N GLU A 120 14.45 -10.87 -16.16
CA GLU A 120 15.56 -11.48 -15.46
C GLU A 120 15.75 -10.79 -14.12
N MET A 121 16.17 -11.52 -13.10
CA MET A 121 16.50 -10.98 -11.80
C MET A 121 17.53 -11.87 -11.11
N ASP A 122 18.56 -11.24 -10.53
CA ASP A 122 19.45 -11.92 -9.58
C ASP A 122 18.76 -11.94 -8.21
N ASP A 123 18.49 -13.11 -7.68
CA ASP A 123 17.73 -13.32 -6.44
C ASP A 123 18.62 -13.65 -5.22
N LYS A 124 19.95 -13.53 -5.34
CA LYS A 124 20.90 -13.79 -4.24
C LYS A 124 20.56 -13.00 -2.99
N ASP A 125 20.10 -11.76 -3.17
CA ASP A 125 19.76 -10.86 -2.07
C ASP A 125 18.36 -11.15 -1.45
N ALA A 126 17.61 -12.11 -2.00
CA ALA A 126 16.34 -12.56 -1.43
C ALA A 126 16.53 -13.36 -0.13
N GLY A 127 17.74 -13.87 0.13
CA GLY A 127 18.05 -14.61 1.35
C GLY A 127 17.23 -15.89 1.53
N GLY A 128 16.77 -16.50 0.43
CA GLY A 128 15.92 -17.69 0.44
C GLY A 128 14.46 -17.46 0.84
N ALA A 129 14.04 -16.21 1.01
CA ALA A 129 12.64 -15.89 1.30
C ALA A 129 11.78 -15.98 0.05
N GLU A 130 10.55 -16.48 0.21
CA GLU A 130 9.59 -16.54 -0.89
C GLU A 130 9.11 -15.14 -1.28
N TYR A 131 9.09 -14.89 -2.59
CA TYR A 131 8.59 -13.66 -3.17
C TYR A 131 7.75 -13.95 -4.43
N TYR A 132 7.11 -12.93 -4.95
CA TYR A 132 6.35 -12.94 -6.20
C TYR A 132 6.57 -11.63 -6.93
N TYR A 133 6.34 -11.66 -8.24
CA TYR A 133 6.38 -10.48 -9.09
C TYR A 133 4.99 -9.90 -9.22
N CYS A 134 4.86 -8.58 -9.08
CA CYS A 134 3.63 -7.87 -9.36
C CYS A 134 3.77 -7.13 -10.69
N VAL A 135 2.89 -7.44 -11.63
CA VAL A 135 2.82 -6.80 -12.94
C VAL A 135 1.89 -5.60 -12.88
N TYR A 136 2.37 -4.46 -13.30
CA TYR A 136 1.59 -3.22 -13.42
C TYR A 136 1.57 -2.75 -14.86
N ARG A 137 0.43 -2.20 -15.29
CA ARG A 137 0.20 -1.71 -16.65
C ARG A 137 -0.50 -0.37 -16.65
N ARG A 138 -0.14 0.48 -17.62
CA ARG A 138 -0.89 1.67 -18.02
C ARG A 138 -1.12 1.62 -19.53
N ARG A 139 -2.35 1.80 -19.97
CA ARG A 139 -2.72 1.88 -21.39
C ARG A 139 -2.92 3.34 -21.84
N LYS A 140 -2.95 3.55 -23.15
CA LYS A 140 -3.34 4.83 -23.77
C LYS A 140 -4.62 5.38 -23.14
N GLY A 141 -4.60 6.65 -22.73
CA GLY A 141 -5.74 7.32 -22.07
C GLY A 141 -5.85 7.05 -20.55
N GLN A 142 -4.97 6.27 -19.95
CA GLN A 142 -4.90 6.09 -18.49
C GLN A 142 -3.79 6.96 -17.90
N GLU A 143 -4.09 7.66 -16.80
CA GLU A 143 -3.11 8.48 -16.10
C GLU A 143 -2.23 7.66 -15.14
N THR A 144 -2.78 6.59 -14.58
CA THR A 144 -2.13 5.80 -13.54
C THR A 144 -1.94 4.34 -13.94
N PHE A 145 -0.90 3.72 -13.40
CA PHE A 145 -0.69 2.29 -13.53
C PHE A 145 -1.72 1.52 -12.68
N ARG A 146 -2.15 0.38 -13.19
CA ARG A 146 -3.01 -0.56 -12.50
C ARG A 146 -2.28 -1.87 -12.28
N PHE A 147 -2.48 -2.47 -11.12
CA PHE A 147 -2.08 -3.83 -10.85
C PHE A 147 -2.85 -4.79 -11.78
N ILE A 148 -2.14 -5.74 -12.37
CA ILE A 148 -2.70 -6.73 -13.30
C ILE A 148 -2.74 -8.11 -12.67
N THR A 149 -1.59 -8.60 -12.22
CA THR A 149 -1.48 -9.96 -11.68
C THR A 149 -0.21 -10.12 -10.85
N ASP A 150 -0.22 -11.14 -10.00
CA ASP A 150 0.97 -11.70 -9.37
C ASP A 150 1.50 -12.87 -10.20
N VAL A 151 2.82 -12.97 -10.29
CA VAL A 151 3.51 -14.09 -10.95
C VAL A 151 4.44 -14.74 -9.91
N PRO A 152 4.33 -16.06 -9.70
CA PRO A 152 5.13 -16.75 -8.70
C PRO A 152 6.63 -16.66 -8.96
N GLN A 153 7.43 -16.73 -7.90
CA GLN A 153 8.87 -16.93 -7.98
C GLN A 153 9.20 -18.11 -8.89
N GLY A 154 10.23 -17.97 -9.75
CA GLY A 154 10.62 -18.99 -10.72
C GLY A 154 9.89 -18.92 -12.05
N VAL A 155 8.81 -18.15 -12.18
CA VAL A 155 8.15 -17.84 -13.45
C VAL A 155 8.60 -16.44 -13.87
N HIS A 156 9.17 -16.33 -15.07
CA HIS A 156 9.81 -15.09 -15.55
C HIS A 156 9.16 -14.55 -16.82
N THR A 157 7.92 -14.91 -17.06
CA THR A 157 7.16 -14.45 -18.23
C THR A 157 5.70 -14.18 -17.86
N TYR A 158 5.09 -13.26 -18.59
CA TYR A 158 3.66 -12.97 -18.54
C TYR A 158 3.15 -12.70 -19.95
N THR A 159 2.05 -13.32 -20.31
CA THR A 159 1.30 -13.07 -21.54
C THR A 159 -0.18 -12.94 -21.20
N GLY A 160 -0.95 -12.25 -22.02
CA GLY A 160 -2.40 -12.14 -21.81
C GLY A 160 -2.97 -10.75 -22.07
N ASP A 161 -2.15 -9.78 -22.41
CA ASP A 161 -2.62 -8.49 -22.89
C ASP A 161 -2.69 -8.47 -24.40
N LEU A 162 -3.83 -8.02 -24.93
CA LEU A 162 -4.03 -7.77 -26.37
C LEU A 162 -4.05 -6.27 -26.61
N LEU A 163 -3.28 -5.80 -27.60
CA LEU A 163 -3.32 -4.42 -28.11
C LEU A 163 -3.92 -4.41 -29.51
N GLN A 164 -4.78 -3.42 -29.76
CA GLN A 164 -5.31 -3.15 -31.07
C GLN A 164 -4.39 -2.18 -31.83
N PRO A 165 -4.41 -2.16 -33.16
CA PRO A 165 -3.64 -1.20 -33.95
C PRO A 165 -3.84 0.25 -33.48
N GLY A 166 -2.74 0.97 -33.23
CA GLY A 166 -2.73 2.32 -32.71
C GLY A 166 -2.88 2.45 -31.19
N GLU A 167 -2.94 1.35 -30.47
CA GLU A 167 -2.83 1.32 -29.00
C GLU A 167 -1.38 1.19 -28.56
N TRP A 168 -1.14 1.57 -27.29
CA TRP A 168 0.10 1.30 -26.61
C TRP A 168 -0.17 0.98 -25.14
N ALA A 169 0.73 0.22 -24.55
CA ALA A 169 0.74 -0.05 -23.12
C ALA A 169 2.15 0.07 -22.56
N GLU A 170 2.25 0.53 -21.33
CA GLU A 170 3.48 0.67 -20.58
C GLU A 170 3.41 -0.25 -19.35
N TYR A 171 4.50 -0.96 -19.07
CA TYR A 171 4.58 -1.95 -18.02
C TYR A 171 5.77 -1.67 -17.10
N TYR A 172 5.61 -2.07 -15.84
CA TYR A 172 6.71 -2.28 -14.91
C TYR A 172 6.40 -3.43 -13.96
N LEU A 173 7.45 -3.94 -13.31
CA LEU A 173 7.36 -4.98 -12.28
C LEU A 173 7.85 -4.47 -10.95
N THR A 174 7.29 -5.01 -9.89
CA THR A 174 7.85 -4.95 -8.53
C THR A 174 8.00 -6.36 -7.98
N VAL A 175 8.93 -6.54 -7.05
CA VAL A 175 9.09 -7.78 -6.29
C VAL A 175 8.46 -7.56 -4.91
N ARG A 176 7.61 -8.47 -4.48
CA ARG A 176 7.00 -8.44 -3.15
C ARG A 176 7.22 -9.75 -2.42
N PHE A 177 7.57 -9.64 -1.16
CA PHE A 177 7.71 -10.77 -0.26
C PHE A 177 6.42 -10.96 0.54
N ARG A 178 6.15 -12.19 0.95
CA ARG A 178 4.97 -12.50 1.80
C ARG A 178 4.99 -11.80 3.16
N ASP A 179 6.17 -11.43 3.66
CA ASP A 179 6.36 -10.70 4.91
C ASP A 179 6.18 -9.17 4.79
N GLY A 180 5.87 -8.67 3.59
CA GLY A 180 5.63 -7.25 3.30
C GLY A 180 6.84 -6.48 2.82
N ARG A 181 8.06 -7.07 2.77
CA ARG A 181 9.21 -6.45 2.11
C ARG A 181 8.95 -6.31 0.61
N GLN A 182 9.66 -5.43 -0.02
CA GLN A 182 9.59 -5.25 -1.47
C GLN A 182 10.98 -4.99 -2.06
N GLY A 183 11.15 -5.37 -3.33
CA GLY A 183 12.29 -5.02 -4.14
C GLY A 183 12.13 -3.66 -4.82
N GLN A 184 13.11 -3.30 -5.63
CA GLN A 184 13.05 -2.09 -6.45
C GLN A 184 12.08 -2.27 -7.63
N VAL A 185 11.55 -1.16 -8.11
CA VAL A 185 10.71 -1.13 -9.31
C VAL A 185 11.59 -1.30 -10.55
N SER A 186 11.20 -2.16 -11.48
CA SER A 186 11.88 -2.29 -12.77
C SER A 186 11.86 -0.99 -13.57
N LYS A 187 12.73 -0.86 -14.56
CA LYS A 187 12.52 0.13 -15.61
C LYS A 187 11.19 -0.14 -16.32
N ARG A 188 10.58 0.90 -16.80
CA ARG A 188 9.35 0.80 -17.59
C ARG A 188 9.69 0.37 -19.02
N VAL A 189 8.81 -0.44 -19.59
CA VAL A 189 8.87 -0.82 -21.01
C VAL A 189 7.57 -0.41 -21.68
N THR A 190 7.65 0.10 -22.90
CA THR A 190 6.47 0.49 -23.68
C THR A 190 6.36 -0.40 -24.89
N VAL A 191 5.15 -0.90 -25.14
CA VAL A 191 4.78 -1.69 -26.32
C VAL A 191 3.72 -0.92 -27.09
N ALA A 192 3.88 -0.83 -28.40
CA ALA A 192 2.90 -0.22 -29.29
C ALA A 192 2.52 -1.21 -30.40
N ALA A 193 1.23 -1.25 -30.74
CA ALA A 193 0.66 -2.06 -31.79
C ALA A 193 0.51 -1.25 -33.08
#